data_829a5ae90d5588c41c1a850a76d088a8
#
_entry.id   829a5ae90d5588c41c1a850a76d088a8
#
_cell.length_a   1.000
_cell.length_b   1.000
_cell.length_c   1.000
_cell.angle_alpha   90.00
_cell.angle_beta   90.00
_cell.angle_gamma   90.00
#
_symmetry.space_group_name_H-M   'P 1'
#
loop_
_entity.id
_entity.type
_entity.pdbx_description
1 polymer ?
#
loop_
_entity_poly.entity_id
_entity_poly.type
_entity_poly.pdbx_seq_one_letter_code
_entity_poly.pdbx_strand_id
1 'polypeptide(L)'
;MGERRLLPTDVWLNLIDQAEKAGMTKAALTGGECLTYPGFDEIYLHLQTLGIRTAVLTNGVLLNEDRIRFFQRYPPALIQITLYGASEDEYEQVCGGRCFETVLANIRRAQQAGLPLSIAITPNRFLSDGGEALLRLVASLDIPYNINSCLFTPHPGTGREKDSVDMEMEDYIRLYKLRAQMNGEVITPVDPASLPEVARQMEPQKLGLRCGAGMNAFTIQWDGAMIPCSSLFQIRESPLRDGFQAAWNAIHEAALRFPIPAECEACEYNGVCPSCVAIHAQDAPPGHASPRRCQCARRLAESGLVRLHTPKDNDFPHETKKEAAK
;
A
#
# COMPACT_ATOMS: atom_id res chain seq x y z
N MET A 1 -11.20 0.45 -26.40
CA MET A 1 -10.16 0.77 -25.39
C MET A 1 -9.03 1.42 -26.15
N GLY A 2 -8.80 2.74 -25.95
CA GLY A 2 -7.64 3.38 -26.57
C GLY A 2 -6.35 2.77 -26.02
N GLU A 3 -5.34 2.61 -26.85
CA GLU A 3 -4.00 2.19 -26.42
C GLU A 3 -3.52 3.15 -25.32
N ARG A 4 -3.35 2.64 -24.11
CA ARG A 4 -2.74 3.39 -23.01
C ARG A 4 -1.25 3.54 -23.36
N ARG A 5 -0.89 4.72 -23.86
CA ARG A 5 0.49 5.01 -24.22
C ARG A 5 1.30 5.22 -22.94
N LEU A 6 2.21 4.29 -22.67
CA LEU A 6 3.16 4.42 -21.55
C LEU A 6 4.03 5.66 -21.76
N LEU A 7 4.38 6.34 -20.65
CA LEU A 7 5.37 7.41 -20.71
C LEU A 7 6.70 6.85 -21.20
N PRO A 8 7.42 7.57 -22.07
CA PRO A 8 8.78 7.23 -22.46
C PRO A 8 9.75 7.23 -21.28
N THR A 9 10.82 6.45 -21.38
CA THR A 9 11.81 6.31 -20.30
C THR A 9 12.51 7.65 -19.99
N ASP A 10 12.88 8.41 -20.99
CA ASP A 10 13.50 9.74 -20.85
C ASP A 10 12.63 10.73 -20.07
N VAL A 11 11.30 10.64 -20.24
CA VAL A 11 10.35 11.45 -19.45
C VAL A 11 10.38 11.04 -17.97
N TRP A 12 10.44 9.74 -17.68
CA TRP A 12 10.59 9.23 -16.32
C TRP A 12 11.90 9.69 -15.68
N LEU A 13 13.03 9.61 -16.41
CA LEU A 13 14.34 10.04 -15.91
C LEU A 13 14.31 11.54 -15.57
N ASN A 14 13.73 12.35 -16.43
CA ASN A 14 13.58 13.79 -16.19
C ASN A 14 12.73 14.11 -14.94
N LEU A 15 11.62 13.38 -14.74
CA LEU A 15 10.78 13.55 -13.54
C LEU A 15 11.53 13.13 -12.27
N ILE A 16 12.35 12.09 -12.33
CA ILE A 16 13.18 11.62 -11.21
C ILE A 16 14.23 12.66 -10.86
N ASP A 17 14.90 13.26 -11.85
CA ASP A 17 15.88 14.33 -11.63
C ASP A 17 15.26 15.57 -10.98
N GLN A 18 14.04 15.91 -11.37
CA GLN A 18 13.32 17.02 -10.75
C GLN A 18 12.91 16.70 -9.31
N ALA A 19 12.47 15.46 -9.06
CA ALA A 19 12.12 15.01 -7.73
C ALA A 19 13.34 14.94 -6.78
N GLU A 20 14.49 14.47 -7.29
CA GLU A 20 15.74 14.45 -6.53
C GLU A 20 16.17 15.86 -6.14
N LYS A 21 16.16 16.82 -7.08
CA LYS A 21 16.44 18.24 -6.80
C LYS A 21 15.46 18.85 -5.80
N ALA A 22 14.23 18.33 -5.73
CA ALA A 22 13.24 18.73 -4.73
C ALA A 22 13.44 18.01 -3.37
N GLY A 23 14.46 17.16 -3.23
CA GLY A 23 14.83 16.50 -1.98
C GLY A 23 14.27 15.07 -1.82
N MET A 24 13.88 14.41 -2.91
CA MET A 24 13.46 13.00 -2.85
C MET A 24 14.66 12.11 -2.44
N THR A 25 14.45 11.30 -1.40
CA THR A 25 15.47 10.35 -0.89
C THR A 25 15.02 8.89 -1.00
N LYS A 26 13.74 8.67 -1.24
CA LYS A 26 13.14 7.33 -1.32
C LYS A 26 12.18 7.25 -2.51
N ALA A 27 12.18 6.12 -3.21
CA ALA A 27 11.25 5.83 -4.30
C ALA A 27 10.69 4.41 -4.18
N ALA A 28 9.44 4.23 -4.59
CA ALA A 28 8.84 2.91 -4.76
C ALA A 28 8.41 2.75 -6.23
N LEU A 29 8.97 1.77 -6.91
CA LEU A 29 8.57 1.38 -8.25
C LEU A 29 7.43 0.38 -8.14
N THR A 30 6.28 0.75 -8.66
CA THR A 30 5.03 -0.02 -8.62
C THR A 30 4.25 0.20 -9.91
N GLY A 31 2.97 -0.12 -9.91
CA GLY A 31 2.07 0.09 -11.05
C GLY A 31 1.06 -1.05 -11.10
N GLY A 32 0.67 -1.53 -12.31
CA GLY A 32 0.09 -2.85 -12.45
C GLY A 32 1.16 -3.89 -12.12
N GLU A 33 2.23 -3.92 -12.93
CA GLU A 33 3.46 -4.68 -12.66
C GLU A 33 4.65 -3.90 -13.23
N CYS A 34 5.50 -3.37 -12.35
CA CYS A 34 6.60 -2.50 -12.78
C CYS A 34 7.66 -3.25 -13.61
N LEU A 35 7.87 -4.55 -13.36
CA LEU A 35 8.86 -5.35 -14.08
C LEU A 35 8.47 -5.63 -15.55
N THR A 36 7.24 -5.31 -15.97
CA THR A 36 6.83 -5.37 -17.37
C THR A 36 7.21 -4.14 -18.17
N TYR A 37 7.60 -3.05 -17.50
CA TYR A 37 7.93 -1.82 -18.20
C TYR A 37 9.30 -1.97 -18.93
N PRO A 38 9.41 -1.73 -20.24
CA PRO A 38 10.64 -1.96 -21.00
C PRO A 38 11.84 -1.14 -20.49
N GLY A 39 11.62 0.06 -19.97
CA GLY A 39 12.64 0.93 -19.41
C GLY A 39 12.90 0.75 -17.92
N PHE A 40 12.40 -0.33 -17.29
CA PHE A 40 12.53 -0.55 -15.85
C PHE A 40 13.99 -0.51 -15.38
N ASP A 41 14.88 -1.22 -16.07
CA ASP A 41 16.28 -1.32 -15.66
C ASP A 41 16.99 0.03 -15.71
N GLU A 42 16.71 0.83 -16.74
CA GLU A 42 17.27 2.16 -16.90
C GLU A 42 16.80 3.12 -15.78
N ILE A 43 15.49 3.13 -15.50
CA ILE A 43 14.89 3.92 -14.41
C ILE A 43 15.48 3.49 -13.06
N TYR A 44 15.53 2.18 -12.82
CA TYR A 44 16.04 1.63 -11.56
C TYR A 44 17.50 2.00 -11.33
N LEU A 45 18.37 1.82 -12.35
CA LEU A 45 19.79 2.17 -12.27
C LEU A 45 19.99 3.68 -12.10
N HIS A 46 19.16 4.50 -12.72
CA HIS A 46 19.22 5.95 -12.53
C HIS A 46 18.94 6.33 -11.08
N LEU A 47 17.89 5.77 -10.47
CA LEU A 47 17.61 5.98 -9.04
C LEU A 47 18.78 5.53 -8.14
N GLN A 48 19.45 4.43 -8.48
CA GLN A 48 20.64 3.95 -7.76
C GLN A 48 21.82 4.94 -7.89
N THR A 49 22.05 5.50 -9.09
CA THR A 49 23.13 6.48 -9.30
C THR A 49 22.91 7.78 -8.53
N LEU A 50 21.67 8.16 -8.31
CA LEU A 50 21.29 9.31 -7.50
C LEU A 50 21.30 9.02 -5.99
N GLY A 51 21.62 7.79 -5.57
CA GLY A 51 21.61 7.39 -4.16
C GLY A 51 20.21 7.29 -3.53
N ILE A 52 19.15 7.20 -4.35
CA ILE A 52 17.77 7.12 -3.88
C ILE A 52 17.45 5.70 -3.42
N ARG A 53 17.04 5.55 -2.18
CA ARG A 53 16.60 4.26 -1.61
C ARG A 53 15.35 3.77 -2.36
N THR A 54 15.52 2.71 -3.14
CA THR A 54 14.47 2.24 -4.05
C THR A 54 13.86 0.94 -3.55
N ALA A 55 12.53 0.92 -3.38
CA ALA A 55 11.74 -0.29 -3.19
C ALA A 55 11.10 -0.73 -4.52
N VAL A 56 10.97 -2.04 -4.71
CA VAL A 56 10.29 -2.64 -5.86
C VAL A 56 9.07 -3.39 -5.35
N LEU A 57 7.87 -2.99 -5.81
CA LEU A 57 6.61 -3.63 -5.47
C LEU A 57 6.13 -4.41 -6.69
N THR A 58 6.06 -5.73 -6.57
CA THR A 58 5.82 -6.65 -7.69
C THR A 58 4.84 -7.76 -7.33
N ASN A 59 4.18 -8.32 -8.34
CA ASN A 59 3.41 -9.56 -8.20
C ASN A 59 4.30 -10.82 -8.14
N GLY A 60 5.61 -10.69 -8.37
CA GLY A 60 6.58 -11.76 -8.25
C GLY A 60 6.70 -12.69 -9.46
N VAL A 61 5.82 -12.61 -10.46
CA VAL A 61 5.84 -13.50 -11.62
C VAL A 61 7.13 -13.34 -12.43
N LEU A 62 7.59 -12.11 -12.63
CA LEU A 62 8.80 -11.78 -13.39
C LEU A 62 10.07 -11.72 -12.53
N LEU A 63 10.01 -12.10 -11.27
CA LEU A 63 11.18 -12.21 -10.39
C LEU A 63 11.94 -13.53 -10.66
N ASN A 64 12.28 -13.76 -11.93
CA ASN A 64 13.03 -14.92 -12.40
C ASN A 64 14.53 -14.83 -12.06
N GLU A 65 15.32 -15.83 -12.46
CA GLU A 65 16.74 -15.88 -12.15
C GLU A 65 17.55 -14.70 -12.71
N ASP A 66 17.21 -14.21 -13.92
CA ASP A 66 17.89 -13.04 -14.50
C ASP A 66 17.61 -11.79 -13.68
N ARG A 67 16.35 -11.60 -13.24
CA ARG A 67 15.94 -10.48 -12.39
C ARG A 67 16.57 -10.59 -11.00
N ILE A 68 16.67 -11.77 -10.45
CA ILE A 68 17.37 -12.03 -9.17
C ILE A 68 18.85 -11.66 -9.31
N ARG A 69 19.55 -12.10 -10.37
CA ARG A 69 20.95 -11.72 -10.63
C ARG A 69 21.13 -10.21 -10.80
N PHE A 70 20.20 -9.56 -11.46
CA PHE A 70 20.18 -8.09 -11.58
C PHE A 70 20.13 -7.42 -10.21
N PHE A 71 19.20 -7.85 -9.34
CA PHE A 71 19.05 -7.28 -8.00
C PHE A 71 20.16 -7.70 -7.02
N GLN A 72 20.84 -8.81 -7.24
CA GLN A 72 22.06 -9.13 -6.49
C GLN A 72 23.21 -8.17 -6.82
N ARG A 73 23.31 -7.76 -8.09
CA ARG A 73 24.32 -6.80 -8.55
C ARG A 73 23.99 -5.36 -8.13
N TYR A 74 22.71 -5.02 -8.11
CA TYR A 74 22.18 -3.70 -7.77
C TYR A 74 21.08 -3.84 -6.72
N PRO A 75 21.44 -4.02 -5.43
CA PRO A 75 20.44 -4.34 -4.42
C PRO A 75 19.42 -3.24 -4.19
N PRO A 76 18.11 -3.54 -4.22
CA PRO A 76 17.09 -2.62 -3.78
C PRO A 76 17.08 -2.49 -2.25
N ALA A 77 16.46 -1.42 -1.75
CA ALA A 77 16.19 -1.29 -0.33
C ALA A 77 15.17 -2.34 0.16
N LEU A 78 14.23 -2.73 -0.72
CA LEU A 78 13.21 -3.73 -0.45
C LEU A 78 12.61 -4.26 -1.76
N ILE A 79 12.30 -5.56 -1.80
CA ILE A 79 11.38 -6.14 -2.78
C ILE A 79 10.14 -6.61 -2.03
N GLN A 80 9.01 -5.95 -2.24
CA GLN A 80 7.73 -6.36 -1.68
C GLN A 80 6.97 -7.17 -2.72
N ILE A 81 6.63 -8.41 -2.38
CA ILE A 81 5.90 -9.32 -3.27
C ILE A 81 4.48 -9.48 -2.73
N THR A 82 3.48 -9.25 -3.58
CA THR A 82 2.08 -9.44 -3.19
C THR A 82 1.64 -10.86 -3.43
N LEU A 83 1.10 -11.50 -2.39
CA LEU A 83 0.45 -12.81 -2.48
C LEU A 83 -1.07 -12.68 -2.34
N TYR A 84 -1.79 -13.30 -3.29
CA TYR A 84 -3.24 -13.23 -3.43
C TYR A 84 -3.96 -14.49 -2.99
N GLY A 85 -3.24 -15.61 -2.78
CA GLY A 85 -3.78 -16.90 -2.42
C GLY A 85 -2.67 -17.91 -2.08
N ALA A 86 -3.07 -19.09 -1.64
CA ALA A 86 -2.22 -20.23 -1.31
C ALA A 86 -2.33 -21.38 -2.33
N SER A 87 -3.05 -21.17 -3.43
CA SER A 87 -3.26 -22.17 -4.48
C SER A 87 -3.39 -21.54 -5.86
N GLU A 88 -3.21 -22.36 -6.89
CA GLU A 88 -3.39 -21.93 -8.28
C GLU A 88 -4.83 -21.50 -8.56
N ASP A 89 -5.81 -22.15 -7.95
CA ASP A 89 -7.23 -21.86 -8.15
C ASP A 89 -7.62 -20.51 -7.53
N GLU A 90 -7.09 -20.18 -6.34
CA GLU A 90 -7.27 -18.86 -5.72
C GLU A 90 -6.62 -17.76 -6.55
N TYR A 91 -5.41 -18.01 -7.10
CA TYR A 91 -4.73 -17.06 -7.98
C TYR A 91 -5.51 -16.83 -9.28
N GLU A 92 -6.05 -17.88 -9.89
CA GLU A 92 -6.84 -17.76 -11.12
C GLU A 92 -8.09 -16.89 -10.91
N GLN A 93 -8.77 -17.06 -9.76
CA GLN A 93 -9.95 -16.26 -9.43
C GLN A 93 -9.64 -14.78 -9.21
N VAL A 94 -8.51 -14.45 -8.60
CA VAL A 94 -8.13 -13.05 -8.30
C VAL A 94 -7.43 -12.40 -9.49
N CYS A 95 -6.45 -13.08 -10.07
CA CYS A 95 -5.52 -12.51 -11.06
C CYS A 95 -5.88 -12.86 -12.50
N GLY A 96 -6.77 -13.85 -12.71
CA GLY A 96 -7.11 -14.38 -14.04
C GLY A 96 -6.02 -15.25 -14.63
N GLY A 97 -5.10 -15.78 -13.83
CA GLY A 97 -4.01 -16.64 -14.29
C GLY A 97 -3.47 -17.56 -13.18
N ARG A 98 -3.00 -18.73 -13.59
CA ARG A 98 -2.41 -19.76 -12.75
C ARG A 98 -0.92 -19.53 -12.61
N CYS A 99 -0.50 -18.77 -11.60
CA CYS A 99 0.92 -18.40 -11.43
C CYS A 99 1.40 -18.53 -9.97
N PHE A 100 0.63 -19.14 -9.08
CA PHE A 100 0.98 -19.31 -7.68
C PHE A 100 2.32 -20.04 -7.49
N GLU A 101 2.48 -21.21 -8.12
CA GLU A 101 3.69 -22.02 -8.00
C GLU A 101 4.93 -21.27 -8.55
N THR A 102 4.75 -20.52 -9.64
CA THR A 102 5.82 -19.67 -10.20
C THR A 102 6.25 -18.61 -9.21
N VAL A 103 5.30 -17.90 -8.62
CA VAL A 103 5.58 -16.83 -7.64
C VAL A 103 6.24 -17.41 -6.39
N LEU A 104 5.73 -18.52 -5.87
CA LEU A 104 6.31 -19.17 -4.69
C LEU A 104 7.75 -19.67 -4.95
N ALA A 105 8.01 -20.25 -6.12
CA ALA A 105 9.36 -20.65 -6.51
C ALA A 105 10.30 -19.45 -6.62
N ASN A 106 9.84 -18.34 -7.20
CA ASN A 106 10.60 -17.10 -7.33
C ASN A 106 10.91 -16.48 -5.95
N ILE A 107 9.95 -16.47 -5.01
CA ILE A 107 10.17 -16.01 -3.63
C ILE A 107 11.29 -16.82 -2.97
N ARG A 108 11.22 -18.16 -3.06
CA ARG A 108 12.24 -19.04 -2.46
C ARG A 108 13.62 -18.82 -3.05
N ARG A 109 13.72 -18.66 -4.38
CA ARG A 109 15.00 -18.35 -5.06
C ARG A 109 15.55 -16.98 -4.64
N ALA A 110 14.70 -15.96 -4.58
CA ALA A 110 15.10 -14.62 -4.17
C ALA A 110 15.55 -14.59 -2.70
N GLN A 111 14.88 -15.35 -1.83
CA GLN A 111 15.28 -15.51 -0.43
C GLN A 111 16.64 -16.22 -0.31
N GLN A 112 16.85 -17.31 -1.05
CA GLN A 112 18.15 -18.03 -1.09
C GLN A 112 19.26 -17.15 -1.65
N ALA A 113 18.94 -16.24 -2.56
CA ALA A 113 19.87 -15.25 -3.10
C ALA A 113 20.19 -14.10 -2.13
N GLY A 114 19.58 -14.06 -0.94
CA GLY A 114 19.82 -13.05 0.09
C GLY A 114 19.22 -11.69 -0.21
N LEU A 115 18.21 -11.60 -1.09
CA LEU A 115 17.55 -10.34 -1.41
C LEU A 115 16.66 -9.86 -0.26
N PRO A 116 16.53 -8.54 -0.03
CA PRO A 116 15.70 -7.96 1.01
C PRO A 116 14.21 -8.08 0.62
N LEU A 117 13.54 -9.09 1.14
CA LEU A 117 12.16 -9.41 0.80
C LEU A 117 11.18 -8.98 1.89
N SER A 118 9.96 -8.64 1.46
CA SER A 118 8.76 -8.57 2.30
C SER A 118 7.57 -9.10 1.50
N ILE A 119 6.60 -9.70 2.19
CA ILE A 119 5.39 -10.21 1.57
C ILE A 119 4.20 -9.34 1.99
N ALA A 120 3.39 -8.92 1.02
CA ALA A 120 2.12 -8.28 1.26
C ALA A 120 0.99 -9.29 1.01
N ILE A 121 0.28 -9.68 2.05
CA ILE A 121 -0.94 -10.48 1.92
C ILE A 121 -2.08 -9.53 1.56
N THR A 122 -2.82 -9.86 0.50
CA THR A 122 -4.01 -9.11 0.10
C THR A 122 -5.26 -9.97 0.35
N PRO A 123 -5.95 -9.76 1.48
CA PRO A 123 -7.17 -10.50 1.80
C PRO A 123 -8.24 -10.26 0.73
N ASN A 124 -8.86 -11.35 0.30
CA ASN A 124 -9.90 -11.31 -0.72
C ASN A 124 -10.92 -12.45 -0.50
N ARG A 125 -12.10 -12.31 -1.09
CA ARG A 125 -13.22 -13.27 -0.91
C ARG A 125 -12.99 -14.66 -1.51
N PHE A 126 -11.97 -14.82 -2.33
CA PHE A 126 -11.68 -16.09 -3.00
C PHE A 126 -10.75 -17.00 -2.19
N LEU A 127 -10.27 -16.53 -1.05
CA LEU A 127 -9.50 -17.35 -0.12
C LEU A 127 -10.42 -18.40 0.51
N SER A 128 -10.17 -19.66 0.21
CA SER A 128 -11.08 -20.80 0.47
C SER A 128 -11.38 -21.05 1.95
N ASP A 129 -10.44 -20.68 2.83
CA ASP A 129 -10.51 -20.86 4.28
C ASP A 129 -10.43 -19.53 5.06
N GLY A 130 -10.81 -18.43 4.41
CA GLY A 130 -10.65 -17.08 4.98
C GLY A 130 -9.21 -16.65 5.10
N GLY A 131 -8.29 -17.26 4.34
CA GLY A 131 -6.89 -16.88 4.25
C GLY A 131 -5.97 -17.54 5.27
N GLU A 132 -6.43 -18.51 6.04
CA GLU A 132 -5.60 -19.21 7.04
C GLU A 132 -4.44 -19.95 6.38
N ALA A 133 -4.66 -20.69 5.29
CA ALA A 133 -3.62 -21.43 4.57
C ALA A 133 -2.57 -20.46 4.02
N LEU A 134 -2.98 -19.33 3.45
CA LEU A 134 -2.09 -18.29 2.96
C LEU A 134 -1.23 -17.69 4.10
N LEU A 135 -1.84 -17.38 5.23
CA LEU A 135 -1.13 -16.82 6.37
C LEU A 135 -0.10 -17.81 6.93
N ARG A 136 -0.47 -19.08 7.07
CA ARG A 136 0.44 -20.14 7.53
C ARG A 136 1.59 -20.37 6.55
N LEU A 137 1.30 -20.39 5.25
CA LEU A 137 2.33 -20.46 4.20
C LEU A 137 3.33 -19.31 4.34
N VAL A 138 2.84 -18.07 4.39
CA VAL A 138 3.70 -16.88 4.47
C VAL A 138 4.53 -16.89 5.75
N ALA A 139 3.94 -17.24 6.89
CA ALA A 139 4.67 -17.36 8.15
C ALA A 139 5.78 -18.43 8.10
N SER A 140 5.56 -19.51 7.34
CA SER A 140 6.57 -20.59 7.18
C SER A 140 7.78 -20.20 6.32
N LEU A 141 7.68 -19.11 5.56
CA LEU A 141 8.79 -18.63 4.70
C LEU A 141 9.86 -17.86 5.48
N ASP A 142 9.61 -17.49 6.73
CA ASP A 142 10.51 -16.65 7.55
C ASP A 142 10.93 -15.34 6.84
N ILE A 143 9.98 -14.77 6.11
CA ILE A 143 10.10 -13.46 5.45
C ILE A 143 9.16 -12.48 6.16
N PRO A 144 9.61 -11.24 6.47
CA PRO A 144 8.71 -10.21 6.99
C PRO A 144 7.48 -10.03 6.12
N TYR A 145 6.30 -9.91 6.73
CA TYR A 145 5.06 -9.75 5.99
C TYR A 145 4.09 -8.77 6.65
N ASN A 146 3.21 -8.23 5.83
CA ASN A 146 2.08 -7.44 6.28
C ASN A 146 0.78 -7.95 5.64
N ILE A 147 -0.34 -7.68 6.30
CA ILE A 147 -1.68 -7.89 5.75
C ILE A 147 -2.22 -6.52 5.36
N ASN A 148 -2.57 -6.34 4.09
CA ASN A 148 -3.19 -5.12 3.63
C ASN A 148 -4.56 -4.92 4.30
N SER A 149 -4.82 -3.71 4.78
CA SER A 149 -6.03 -3.42 5.56
C SER A 149 -7.31 -3.32 4.74
N CYS A 150 -7.20 -3.19 3.42
CA CYS A 150 -8.33 -3.17 2.50
C CYS A 150 -7.87 -3.45 1.07
N LEU A 151 -8.78 -3.99 0.27
CA LEU A 151 -8.69 -3.89 -1.17
C LEU A 151 -9.29 -2.55 -1.58
N PHE A 152 -8.61 -1.88 -2.49
CA PHE A 152 -9.13 -0.63 -3.05
C PHE A 152 -10.24 -0.96 -4.05
N THR A 153 -11.28 -0.14 -4.04
CA THR A 153 -12.26 -0.16 -5.13
C THR A 153 -11.53 -0.05 -6.47
N PRO A 154 -11.85 -0.89 -7.47
CA PRO A 154 -11.21 -0.80 -8.77
C PRO A 154 -11.28 0.63 -9.32
N HIS A 155 -10.19 1.10 -9.93
CA HIS A 155 -10.18 2.44 -10.50
C HIS A 155 -11.31 2.61 -11.52
N PRO A 156 -11.97 3.78 -11.56
CA PRO A 156 -12.99 4.06 -12.56
C PRO A 156 -12.50 3.79 -13.99
N GLY A 157 -13.33 3.17 -14.80
CA GLY A 157 -13.00 2.81 -16.18
C GLY A 157 -12.31 1.46 -16.36
N THR A 158 -12.13 0.65 -15.30
CA THR A 158 -11.64 -0.73 -15.42
C THR A 158 -12.72 -1.72 -15.87
N GLY A 159 -13.99 -1.33 -15.83
CA GLY A 159 -15.14 -2.18 -16.10
C GLY A 159 -15.47 -3.18 -14.98
N ARG A 160 -14.76 -3.11 -13.87
CA ARG A 160 -14.90 -4.01 -12.71
C ARG A 160 -15.45 -3.29 -11.47
N GLU A 161 -16.01 -2.10 -11.64
CA GLU A 161 -16.49 -1.25 -10.53
C GLU A 161 -17.58 -1.92 -9.68
N LYS A 162 -18.25 -2.95 -10.22
CA LYS A 162 -19.32 -3.69 -9.54
C LYS A 162 -18.86 -4.98 -8.87
N ASP A 163 -17.65 -5.43 -9.16
CA ASP A 163 -17.13 -6.70 -8.65
C ASP A 163 -16.37 -6.45 -7.35
N SER A 164 -17.07 -6.56 -6.22
CA SER A 164 -16.37 -6.58 -4.94
C SER A 164 -15.51 -7.84 -4.85
N VAL A 165 -14.21 -7.65 -4.64
CA VAL A 165 -13.26 -8.72 -4.32
C VAL A 165 -12.94 -8.73 -2.82
N ASP A 166 -13.63 -7.89 -2.04
CA ASP A 166 -13.39 -7.74 -0.62
C ASP A 166 -13.72 -9.04 0.13
N MET A 167 -12.89 -9.36 1.11
CA MET A 167 -13.15 -10.41 2.08
C MET A 167 -14.31 -10.01 3.01
N GLU A 168 -15.08 -10.99 3.47
CA GLU A 168 -16.08 -10.76 4.51
C GLU A 168 -15.41 -10.30 5.80
N MET A 169 -16.07 -9.41 6.53
CA MET A 169 -15.50 -8.77 7.73
C MET A 169 -15.14 -9.80 8.82
N GLU A 170 -15.95 -10.81 8.99
CA GLU A 170 -15.73 -11.90 9.96
C GLU A 170 -14.46 -12.69 9.65
N ASP A 171 -14.22 -13.00 8.38
CA ASP A 171 -13.01 -13.69 7.92
C ASP A 171 -11.78 -12.80 8.08
N TYR A 172 -11.91 -11.51 7.77
CA TYR A 172 -10.85 -10.54 7.97
C TYR A 172 -10.43 -10.42 9.44
N ILE A 173 -11.40 -10.33 10.36
CA ILE A 173 -11.16 -10.30 11.81
C ILE A 173 -10.50 -11.61 12.27
N ARG A 174 -10.96 -12.76 11.77
CA ARG A 174 -10.40 -14.07 12.09
C ARG A 174 -8.94 -14.17 11.64
N LEU A 175 -8.64 -13.72 10.41
CA LEU A 175 -7.29 -13.72 9.85
C LEU A 175 -6.31 -12.88 10.69
N TYR A 176 -6.73 -11.68 11.11
CA TYR A 176 -5.93 -10.82 11.97
C TYR A 176 -5.72 -11.38 13.37
N LYS A 177 -6.75 -12.03 13.96
CA LYS A 177 -6.62 -12.71 15.25
C LYS A 177 -5.65 -13.88 15.16
N LEU A 178 -5.75 -14.67 14.10
CA LEU A 178 -4.82 -15.76 13.85
C LEU A 178 -3.38 -15.27 13.71
N ARG A 179 -3.15 -14.18 12.95
CA ARG A 179 -1.83 -13.55 12.84
C ARG A 179 -1.28 -13.14 14.20
N ALA A 180 -2.09 -12.47 15.01
CA ALA A 180 -1.68 -12.03 16.33
C ALA A 180 -1.31 -13.21 17.23
N GLN A 181 -2.11 -14.28 17.21
CA GLN A 181 -1.80 -15.53 17.95
C GLN A 181 -0.48 -16.15 17.48
N MET A 182 -0.24 -16.25 16.17
CA MET A 182 1.00 -16.79 15.61
C MET A 182 2.22 -15.96 15.99
N ASN A 183 2.06 -14.65 16.16
CA ASN A 183 3.12 -13.73 16.58
C ASN A 183 3.26 -13.63 18.11
N GLY A 184 2.45 -14.34 18.89
CA GLY A 184 2.42 -14.21 20.35
C GLY A 184 1.91 -12.85 20.83
N GLU A 185 1.20 -12.11 20.00
CA GLU A 185 0.62 -10.81 20.34
C GLU A 185 -0.63 -11.00 21.22
N VAL A 186 -0.72 -10.23 22.28
CA VAL A 186 -1.94 -10.21 23.12
C VAL A 186 -2.94 -9.24 22.50
N ILE A 187 -4.09 -9.79 22.08
CA ILE A 187 -5.21 -8.97 21.60
C ILE A 187 -6.03 -8.53 22.81
N THR A 188 -5.98 -7.26 23.13
CA THR A 188 -6.82 -6.67 24.18
C THR A 188 -7.95 -5.90 23.52
N PRO A 189 -9.23 -6.32 23.69
CA PRO A 189 -10.35 -5.52 23.24
C PRO A 189 -10.26 -4.10 23.79
N VAL A 190 -10.50 -3.11 22.96
CA VAL A 190 -10.57 -1.73 23.41
C VAL A 190 -11.90 -1.57 24.15
N ASP A 191 -11.82 -1.17 25.41
CA ASP A 191 -13.02 -0.81 26.16
C ASP A 191 -13.68 0.41 25.48
N PRO A 192 -14.92 0.27 24.97
CA PRO A 192 -15.62 1.38 24.35
C PRO A 192 -15.70 2.62 25.24
N ALA A 193 -15.73 2.44 26.56
CA ALA A 193 -15.73 3.54 27.52
C ALA A 193 -14.42 4.33 27.55
N SER A 194 -13.30 3.75 27.14
CA SER A 194 -11.99 4.41 27.03
C SER A 194 -11.79 5.19 25.74
N LEU A 195 -12.56 4.89 24.68
CA LEU A 195 -12.41 5.50 23.36
C LEU A 195 -12.51 7.02 23.35
N PRO A 196 -13.44 7.66 24.10
CA PRO A 196 -13.53 9.12 24.15
C PRO A 196 -12.30 9.78 24.77
N GLU A 197 -11.60 9.12 25.66
CA GLU A 197 -10.35 9.63 26.25
C GLU A 197 -9.19 9.49 25.29
N VAL A 198 -9.07 8.35 24.61
CA VAL A 198 -8.08 8.13 23.55
C VAL A 198 -8.29 9.13 22.40
N ALA A 199 -9.52 9.36 21.99
CA ALA A 199 -9.84 10.34 20.94
C ALA A 199 -9.50 11.78 21.37
N ARG A 200 -9.66 12.12 22.67
CA ARG A 200 -9.33 13.45 23.21
C ARG A 200 -7.81 13.70 23.32
N GLN A 201 -7.02 12.66 23.48
CA GLN A 201 -5.55 12.74 23.51
C GLN A 201 -4.95 12.97 22.11
N MET A 202 -5.73 12.74 21.05
CA MET A 202 -5.35 13.06 19.70
C MET A 202 -5.78 14.48 19.37
N GLU A 203 -4.83 15.32 18.96
CA GLU A 203 -5.18 16.67 18.51
C GLU A 203 -6.19 16.57 17.35
N PRO A 204 -7.34 17.27 17.44
CA PRO A 204 -8.36 17.24 16.41
C PRO A 204 -7.82 17.93 15.16
N GLN A 205 -7.40 17.14 14.18
CA GLN A 205 -7.12 17.65 12.85
C GLN A 205 -8.45 17.96 12.15
N LYS A 206 -8.71 19.22 11.88
CA LYS A 206 -9.93 19.66 11.19
C LYS A 206 -9.82 19.58 9.67
N LEU A 207 -8.63 19.65 9.13
CA LEU A 207 -8.35 19.61 7.69
C LEU A 207 -7.07 18.82 7.41
N GLY A 208 -6.97 18.30 6.18
CA GLY A 208 -5.77 17.65 5.66
C GLY A 208 -5.69 16.14 5.88
N LEU A 209 -4.67 15.56 5.29
CA LEU A 209 -4.37 14.13 5.41
C LEU A 209 -3.48 13.88 6.62
N ARG A 210 -3.76 12.79 7.37
CA ARG A 210 -2.95 12.41 8.54
C ARG A 210 -1.64 11.69 8.22
N CYS A 211 -1.37 11.44 6.94
CA CYS A 211 -0.19 10.73 6.47
C CYS A 211 0.72 11.65 5.64
N GLY A 212 1.83 11.11 5.13
CA GLY A 212 2.76 11.85 4.28
C GLY A 212 2.26 12.22 2.88
N ALA A 213 1.06 11.75 2.48
CA ALA A 213 0.52 12.00 1.15
C ALA A 213 0.31 13.49 0.88
N GLY A 214 0.94 14.03 -0.16
CA GLY A 214 0.95 15.45 -0.47
C GLY A 214 1.74 16.32 0.51
N MET A 215 2.31 15.75 1.58
CA MET A 215 3.12 16.47 2.57
C MET A 215 4.62 16.25 2.36
N ASN A 216 5.03 14.99 2.32
CA ASN A 216 6.40 14.54 2.06
C ASN A 216 6.46 13.34 1.11
N ALA A 217 5.33 12.99 0.51
CA ALA A 217 5.21 11.91 -0.46
C ALA A 217 4.19 12.27 -1.54
N PHE A 218 4.45 11.78 -2.75
CA PHE A 218 3.55 11.89 -3.90
C PHE A 218 3.64 10.60 -4.74
N THR A 219 2.74 10.49 -5.70
CA THR A 219 2.77 9.41 -6.70
C THR A 219 2.72 10.03 -8.10
N ILE A 220 3.63 9.62 -8.99
CA ILE A 220 3.51 9.86 -10.42
C ILE A 220 2.81 8.66 -11.05
N GLN A 221 1.71 8.90 -11.72
CA GLN A 221 0.95 7.85 -12.40
C GLN A 221 1.57 7.51 -13.77
N TRP A 222 1.14 6.40 -14.34
CA TRP A 222 1.58 5.89 -15.64
C TRP A 222 1.45 6.89 -16.81
N ASP A 223 0.58 7.89 -16.68
CA ASP A 223 0.34 8.96 -17.66
C ASP A 223 1.05 10.29 -17.31
N GLY A 224 1.89 10.28 -16.28
CA GLY A 224 2.67 11.44 -15.85
C GLY A 224 1.95 12.38 -14.88
N ALA A 225 0.71 12.08 -14.50
CA ALA A 225 0.03 12.90 -13.51
C ALA A 225 0.63 12.69 -12.11
N MET A 226 0.85 13.78 -11.40
CA MET A 226 1.22 13.79 -9.99
C MET A 226 -0.05 13.83 -9.13
N ILE A 227 -0.13 12.93 -8.16
CA ILE A 227 -1.24 12.80 -7.20
C ILE A 227 -0.69 12.68 -5.78
N PRO A 228 -1.45 13.06 -4.74
CA PRO A 228 -1.01 12.89 -3.35
C PRO A 228 -0.78 11.42 -2.99
N CYS A 229 -1.71 10.54 -3.35
CA CYS A 229 -1.61 9.09 -3.17
C CYS A 229 -2.58 8.36 -4.12
N SER A 230 -2.43 7.04 -4.24
CA SER A 230 -3.27 6.18 -5.08
C SER A 230 -4.76 6.20 -4.71
N SER A 231 -5.11 6.63 -3.50
CA SER A 231 -6.51 6.78 -3.05
C SER A 231 -7.12 8.14 -3.40
N LEU A 232 -6.34 9.12 -3.85
CA LEU A 232 -6.75 10.48 -4.20
C LEU A 232 -6.47 10.78 -5.68
N PHE A 233 -6.82 9.86 -6.55
CA PHE A 233 -6.62 9.99 -7.99
C PHE A 233 -7.39 11.15 -8.65
N GLN A 234 -8.39 11.72 -7.98
CA GLN A 234 -9.12 12.91 -8.41
C GLN A 234 -8.32 14.22 -8.22
N ILE A 235 -7.33 14.25 -7.32
CA ILE A 235 -6.39 15.37 -7.17
C ILE A 235 -5.22 15.09 -8.08
N ARG A 236 -5.21 15.72 -9.25
CA ARG A 236 -4.26 15.43 -10.33
C ARG A 236 -3.68 16.70 -10.87
N GLU A 237 -2.33 16.77 -10.86
CA GLU A 237 -1.57 17.85 -11.45
C GLU A 237 -0.62 17.33 -12.53
N SER A 238 -0.20 18.17 -13.44
CA SER A 238 0.65 17.78 -14.56
C SER A 238 2.06 18.38 -14.43
N PRO A 239 3.03 17.67 -13.83
CA PRO A 239 4.40 18.15 -13.76
C PRO A 239 5.03 18.32 -15.15
N LEU A 240 4.52 17.61 -16.16
CA LEU A 240 4.99 17.70 -17.54
C LEU A 240 4.53 18.98 -18.25
N ARG A 241 3.38 19.53 -17.88
CA ARG A 241 2.81 20.74 -18.45
C ARG A 241 3.18 21.99 -17.64
N ASP A 242 3.03 21.90 -16.33
CA ASP A 242 3.07 23.05 -15.43
C ASP A 242 4.41 23.18 -14.69
N GLY A 243 5.28 22.17 -14.83
CA GLY A 243 6.53 22.03 -14.09
C GLY A 243 6.35 21.29 -12.77
N PHE A 244 7.40 20.57 -12.35
CA PHE A 244 7.38 19.70 -11.17
C PHE A 244 7.03 20.48 -9.89
N GLN A 245 7.67 21.62 -9.65
CA GLN A 245 7.46 22.39 -8.42
C GLN A 245 6.04 22.96 -8.33
N ALA A 246 5.49 23.42 -9.44
CA ALA A 246 4.11 23.92 -9.48
C ALA A 246 3.11 22.80 -9.19
N ALA A 247 3.28 21.63 -9.82
CA ALA A 247 2.45 20.45 -9.57
C ALA A 247 2.56 19.97 -8.11
N TRP A 248 3.78 19.93 -7.56
CA TRP A 248 4.00 19.59 -6.16
C TRP A 248 3.29 20.57 -5.22
N ASN A 249 3.44 21.86 -5.41
CA ASN A 249 2.79 22.87 -4.57
C ASN A 249 1.26 22.74 -4.63
N ALA A 250 0.70 22.46 -5.81
CA ALA A 250 -0.74 22.33 -5.98
C ALA A 250 -1.29 21.09 -5.26
N ILE A 251 -0.64 19.91 -5.36
CA ILE A 251 -1.08 18.72 -4.60
C ILE A 251 -0.88 18.90 -3.10
N HIS A 252 0.17 19.62 -2.68
CA HIS A 252 0.42 19.94 -1.28
C HIS A 252 -0.70 20.81 -0.69
N GLU A 253 -1.07 21.89 -1.36
CA GLU A 253 -2.19 22.75 -0.97
C GLU A 253 -3.50 21.96 -0.90
N ALA A 254 -3.77 21.12 -1.91
CA ALA A 254 -4.95 20.28 -1.93
C ALA A 254 -4.97 19.26 -0.78
N ALA A 255 -3.83 18.68 -0.43
CA ALA A 255 -3.69 17.75 0.68
C ALA A 255 -3.92 18.43 2.04
N LEU A 256 -3.37 19.65 2.22
CA LEU A 256 -3.57 20.46 3.45
C LEU A 256 -5.03 20.83 3.67
N ARG A 257 -5.76 21.08 2.58
CA ARG A 257 -7.17 21.52 2.62
C ARG A 257 -8.16 20.40 2.43
N PHE A 258 -7.70 19.15 2.35
CA PHE A 258 -8.59 18.03 2.13
C PHE A 258 -9.60 17.92 3.28
N PRO A 259 -10.92 17.91 2.99
CA PRO A 259 -11.96 17.97 4.03
C PRO A 259 -11.99 16.66 4.81
N ILE A 260 -12.03 16.76 6.13
CA ILE A 260 -12.37 15.64 7.00
C ILE A 260 -13.89 15.54 7.03
N PRO A 261 -14.46 14.33 6.90
CA PRO A 261 -15.89 14.14 7.05
C PRO A 261 -16.37 14.65 8.42
N ALA A 262 -17.47 15.44 8.42
CA ALA A 262 -18.02 15.98 9.66
C ALA A 262 -18.39 14.87 10.67
N GLU A 263 -18.82 13.73 10.17
CA GLU A 263 -19.13 12.54 10.97
C GLU A 263 -17.88 11.99 11.68
N CYS A 264 -16.67 12.20 11.13
CA CYS A 264 -15.41 11.77 11.73
C CYS A 264 -14.96 12.71 12.85
N GLU A 265 -15.29 13.99 12.82
CA GLU A 265 -14.89 14.96 13.84
C GLU A 265 -15.49 14.63 15.22
N ALA A 266 -16.75 14.16 15.25
CA ALA A 266 -17.45 13.78 16.46
C ALA A 266 -17.41 12.26 16.76
N CYS A 267 -16.69 11.48 15.97
CA CYS A 267 -16.69 10.03 16.06
C CYS A 267 -15.84 9.54 17.25
N GLU A 268 -16.45 8.77 18.14
CA GLU A 268 -15.76 8.15 19.28
C GLU A 268 -14.61 7.21 18.87
N TYR A 269 -14.67 6.63 17.65
CA TYR A 269 -13.63 5.75 17.10
C TYR A 269 -12.52 6.50 16.36
N ASN A 270 -12.56 7.83 16.27
CA ASN A 270 -11.62 8.61 15.45
C ASN A 270 -10.14 8.33 15.80
N GLY A 271 -9.83 8.15 17.11
CA GLY A 271 -8.48 7.87 17.59
C GLY A 271 -7.93 6.48 17.24
N VAL A 272 -8.80 5.54 16.92
CA VAL A 272 -8.46 4.13 16.64
C VAL A 272 -8.94 3.67 15.27
N CYS A 273 -9.58 4.55 14.49
CA CYS A 273 -10.13 4.22 13.18
C CYS A 273 -9.00 3.97 12.17
N PRO A 274 -8.91 2.78 11.56
CA PRO A 274 -7.89 2.48 10.55
C PRO A 274 -8.19 3.12 9.21
N SER A 275 -9.38 3.70 9.03
CA SER A 275 -9.80 4.29 7.76
C SER A 275 -9.23 5.69 7.59
N CYS A 276 -8.59 5.90 6.45
CA CYS A 276 -8.09 7.19 6.00
C CYS A 276 -9.22 7.99 5.33
N VAL A 277 -9.22 9.32 5.49
CA VAL A 277 -10.20 10.20 4.83
C VAL A 277 -10.20 10.08 3.30
N ALA A 278 -9.03 9.78 2.71
CA ALA A 278 -8.91 9.51 1.27
C ALA A 278 -9.65 8.23 0.85
N ILE A 279 -9.69 7.22 1.70
CA ILE A 279 -10.44 5.97 1.44
C ILE A 279 -11.94 6.22 1.57
N HIS A 280 -12.38 7.05 2.51
CA HIS A 280 -13.78 7.46 2.59
C HIS A 280 -14.23 8.14 1.30
N ALA A 281 -13.40 9.01 0.73
CA ALA A 281 -13.70 9.73 -0.52
C ALA A 281 -13.81 8.83 -1.78
N GLN A 282 -13.43 7.56 -1.70
CA GLN A 282 -13.66 6.58 -2.77
C GLN A 282 -15.07 6.00 -2.75
N ASP A 283 -15.65 5.86 -1.56
CA ASP A 283 -16.91 5.16 -1.33
C ASP A 283 -18.06 6.13 -0.96
N ALA A 284 -17.77 7.41 -0.71
CA ALA A 284 -18.73 8.43 -0.30
C ALA A 284 -18.43 9.77 -0.98
N PRO A 285 -19.39 10.69 -1.06
CA PRO A 285 -19.14 12.05 -1.53
C PRO A 285 -18.04 12.75 -0.72
N PRO A 286 -17.29 13.69 -1.34
CA PRO A 286 -16.28 14.46 -0.62
C PRO A 286 -16.85 15.12 0.65
N GLY A 287 -16.11 15.03 1.76
CA GLY A 287 -16.54 15.57 3.05
C GLY A 287 -17.54 14.70 3.82
N HIS A 288 -17.85 13.50 3.34
CA HIS A 288 -18.71 12.52 4.03
C HIS A 288 -17.96 11.22 4.34
N ALA A 289 -18.31 10.60 5.46
CA ALA A 289 -17.78 9.29 5.83
C ALA A 289 -18.53 8.17 5.12
N SER A 290 -17.79 7.16 4.66
CA SER A 290 -18.40 5.94 4.11
C SER A 290 -18.98 5.09 5.25
N PRO A 291 -20.29 4.78 5.23
CA PRO A 291 -20.92 3.93 6.26
C PRO A 291 -20.25 2.55 6.37
N ARG A 292 -19.86 1.95 5.24
CA ARG A 292 -19.15 0.67 5.18
C ARG A 292 -17.82 0.73 5.91
N ARG A 293 -17.01 1.78 5.68
CA ARG A 293 -15.71 1.96 6.35
C ARG A 293 -15.88 2.22 7.84
N CYS A 294 -16.89 2.98 8.22
CA CYS A 294 -17.24 3.20 9.64
C CYS A 294 -17.62 1.89 10.33
N GLN A 295 -18.44 1.06 9.69
CA GLN A 295 -18.80 -0.25 10.24
C GLN A 295 -17.57 -1.15 10.40
N CYS A 296 -16.68 -1.18 9.42
CA CYS A 296 -15.42 -1.90 9.48
C CYS A 296 -14.57 -1.47 10.67
N ALA A 297 -14.38 -0.16 10.84
CA ALA A 297 -13.61 0.40 11.95
C ALA A 297 -14.18 0.02 13.33
N ARG A 298 -15.51 0.09 13.50
CA ARG A 298 -16.20 -0.33 14.73
C ARG A 298 -15.97 -1.81 15.03
N ARG A 299 -16.18 -2.68 14.05
CA ARG A 299 -15.99 -4.13 14.21
C ARG A 299 -14.55 -4.51 14.57
N LEU A 300 -13.56 -3.83 13.98
CA LEU A 300 -12.15 -4.02 14.33
C LEU A 300 -11.88 -3.57 15.77
N ALA A 301 -12.41 -2.42 16.19
CA ALA A 301 -12.28 -1.91 17.56
C ALA A 301 -12.90 -2.88 18.58
N GLU A 302 -14.15 -3.31 18.36
CA GLU A 302 -14.85 -4.31 19.19
C GLU A 302 -14.09 -5.63 19.29
N SER A 303 -13.31 -5.96 18.26
CA SER A 303 -12.51 -7.19 18.20
C SER A 303 -11.11 -7.07 18.83
N GLY A 304 -10.74 -5.89 19.33
CA GLY A 304 -9.41 -5.62 19.88
C GLY A 304 -8.29 -5.49 18.84
N LEU A 305 -8.62 -5.35 17.58
CA LEU A 305 -7.68 -5.28 16.45
C LEU A 305 -7.35 -3.85 16.03
N VAL A 306 -7.47 -2.90 16.92
CA VAL A 306 -7.12 -1.51 16.68
C VAL A 306 -5.69 -1.22 17.08
N ARG A 307 -5.03 -0.39 16.30
CA ARG A 307 -3.76 0.21 16.66
C ARG A 307 -3.99 1.70 16.87
N LEU A 308 -3.42 2.24 17.94
CA LEU A 308 -3.31 3.69 18.08
C LEU A 308 -2.51 4.22 16.90
N HIS A 309 -3.05 5.19 16.18
CA HIS A 309 -2.30 5.90 15.16
C HIS A 309 -1.16 6.67 15.82
N THR A 310 0.06 6.17 15.69
CA THR A 310 1.25 6.91 16.05
C THR A 310 1.83 7.58 14.79
N PRO A 311 2.40 8.79 14.90
CA PRO A 311 3.03 9.47 13.77
C PRO A 311 4.17 8.69 13.11
N LYS A 312 4.64 7.60 13.72
CA LYS A 312 5.73 6.74 13.24
C LYS A 312 5.31 5.68 12.22
N ASP A 313 4.00 5.49 12.00
CA ASP A 313 3.51 4.44 11.07
C ASP A 313 3.62 4.83 9.58
N ASN A 314 4.18 6.01 9.28
CA ASN A 314 4.37 6.53 7.92
C ASN A 314 5.74 6.22 7.31
N ASP A 315 6.60 5.48 7.99
CA ASP A 315 7.86 5.04 7.40
C ASP A 315 7.61 3.92 6.37
N PHE A 316 8.50 3.84 5.38
CA PHE A 316 8.57 2.78 4.36
C PHE A 316 8.14 1.45 4.97
N PRO A 317 7.43 0.57 4.22
CA PRO A 317 6.95 -0.68 4.77
C PRO A 317 8.08 -1.40 5.50
N HIS A 318 7.98 -1.30 6.84
CA HIS A 318 8.76 -2.01 7.86
C HIS A 318 10.28 -2.07 7.69
N GLU A 319 10.97 -1.10 8.29
CA GLU A 319 12.29 -1.38 8.88
C GLU A 319 12.04 -2.40 10.01
N THR A 320 12.44 -3.64 9.76
CA THR A 320 12.27 -4.73 10.72
C THR A 320 13.06 -4.41 11.99
N LYS A 321 12.44 -4.60 13.16
CA LYS A 321 13.02 -4.41 14.51
C LYS A 321 14.25 -5.29 14.83
N LYS A 322 15.02 -5.72 13.84
CA LYS A 322 16.23 -6.53 14.05
C LYS A 322 17.53 -5.73 14.27
N GLU A 323 17.49 -4.38 14.16
CA GLU A 323 18.70 -3.56 14.40
C GLU A 323 18.81 -2.94 15.79
N ALA A 324 17.89 -3.19 16.71
CA ALA A 324 17.93 -2.65 18.07
C ALA A 324 18.55 -3.62 19.11
N ALA A 325 19.21 -4.70 18.65
CA ALA A 325 19.87 -5.68 19.52
C ALA A 325 21.27 -6.04 19.00
N LYS A 326 22.13 -5.02 18.85
CA LYS A 326 23.59 -5.18 18.84
C LYS A 326 24.26 -4.01 19.54
#